data_7aad34bf7fb1c29613ccb4a2abefe7d7
#
_entry.id   7aad34bf7fb1c29613ccb4a2abefe7d7
#
_cell.length_a   1.000
_cell.length_b   1.000
_cell.length_c   1.000
_cell.angle_alpha   90.00
_cell.angle_beta   90.00
_cell.angle_gamma   90.00
#
_symmetry.space_group_name_H-M   'P 1'
#
loop_
_entity.id
_entity.type
_entity.pdbx_description
1 polymer ?
#
loop_
_entity_poly.entity_id
_entity_poly.type
_entity_poly.pdbx_seq_one_letter_code
_entity_poly.pdbx_strand_id
1 'polypeptide(L)'
;MAANKVHGIRCALVWSEETAVLAREHNDANVVSVGGRMHSVEDMTRFIEVFLTTPFSGDERHVRRIGQLSVYDETRELPPLPESALRGPDAAADEPDA
;
A
#
# COMPACT_ATOMS: atom_id res chain seq x y z
N MET A 1 -0.90 -2.60 12.17
CA MET A 1 0.32 -3.44 12.20
C MET A 1 0.00 -4.93 12.30
N ALA A 2 -0.81 -5.33 13.27
CA ALA A 2 -1.13 -6.75 13.48
C ALA A 2 -1.81 -7.40 12.28
N ALA A 3 -2.75 -6.68 11.65
CA ALA A 3 -3.47 -7.19 10.49
C ALA A 3 -2.54 -7.66 9.37
N ASN A 4 -1.43 -6.93 9.15
CA ASN A 4 -0.48 -7.26 8.09
C ASN A 4 0.37 -8.51 8.39
N LYS A 5 0.21 -9.12 9.57
CA LYS A 5 0.84 -10.40 9.89
C LYS A 5 0.02 -11.59 9.39
N VAL A 6 -1.19 -11.35 8.93
CA VAL A 6 -2.09 -12.39 8.40
C VAL A 6 -1.90 -12.50 6.89
N HIS A 7 -1.75 -13.74 6.39
CA HIS A 7 -1.56 -13.96 4.96
C HIS A 7 -2.70 -13.38 4.14
N GLY A 8 -2.36 -12.73 3.05
CA GLY A 8 -3.32 -12.14 2.12
C GLY A 8 -3.86 -10.77 2.54
N ILE A 9 -3.48 -10.26 3.71
CA ILE A 9 -3.96 -8.95 4.19
C ILE A 9 -2.97 -7.86 3.81
N ARG A 10 -3.49 -6.85 3.12
CA ARG A 10 -2.80 -5.59 2.89
C ARG A 10 -3.60 -4.49 3.56
N CYS A 11 -3.25 -4.21 4.80
CA CYS A 11 -3.93 -3.22 5.63
C CYS A 11 -3.22 -1.89 5.54
N ALA A 12 -3.95 -0.85 5.16
CA ALA A 12 -3.44 0.50 5.06
C ALA A 12 -3.93 1.36 6.22
N LEU A 13 -3.02 2.10 6.85
CA LEU A 13 -3.37 3.14 7.79
C LEU A 13 -3.75 4.39 7.01
N VAL A 14 -4.97 4.88 7.21
CA VAL A 14 -5.53 6.00 6.47
C VAL A 14 -5.84 7.14 7.42
N TRP A 15 -5.40 8.35 7.09
CA TRP A 15 -5.59 9.54 7.92
C TRP A 15 -6.14 10.73 7.14
N SER A 16 -6.52 10.53 5.89
CA SER A 16 -7.09 11.56 5.01
C SER A 16 -7.82 10.91 3.85
N GLU A 17 -8.64 11.68 3.15
CA GLU A 17 -9.27 11.16 1.92
C GLU A 17 -8.23 10.80 0.87
N GLU A 18 -7.17 11.60 0.74
CA GLU A 18 -6.08 11.32 -0.20
C GLU A 18 -5.40 9.98 0.10
N THR A 19 -5.06 9.71 1.36
CA THR A 19 -4.42 8.44 1.70
C THR A 19 -5.36 7.25 1.51
N ALA A 20 -6.66 7.45 1.67
CA ALA A 20 -7.65 6.42 1.36
C ALA A 20 -7.66 6.08 -0.13
N VAL A 21 -7.62 7.10 -0.99
CA VAL A 21 -7.54 6.92 -2.45
C VAL A 21 -6.26 6.17 -2.82
N LEU A 22 -5.11 6.63 -2.32
CA LEU A 22 -3.82 6.02 -2.65
C LEU A 22 -3.72 4.57 -2.16
N ALA A 23 -4.27 4.26 -1.01
CA ALA A 23 -4.30 2.90 -0.49
C ALA A 23 -4.98 1.93 -1.47
N ARG A 24 -6.03 2.40 -2.15
CA ARG A 24 -6.73 1.60 -3.14
C ARG A 24 -6.03 1.63 -4.50
N GLU A 25 -5.78 2.83 -5.02
CA GLU A 25 -5.23 2.97 -6.38
C GLU A 25 -3.86 2.34 -6.54
N HIS A 26 -2.99 2.49 -5.54
CA HIS A 26 -1.60 2.03 -5.64
C HIS A 26 -1.38 0.65 -5.03
N ASN A 27 -2.05 0.34 -3.93
CA ASN A 27 -1.71 -0.84 -3.13
C ASN A 27 -2.79 -1.92 -3.16
N ASP A 28 -3.93 -1.65 -3.78
CA ASP A 28 -5.07 -2.57 -3.75
C ASP A 28 -5.29 -3.10 -2.32
N ALA A 29 -5.19 -2.19 -1.34
CA ALA A 29 -5.34 -2.55 0.06
C ALA A 29 -6.75 -3.13 0.29
N ASN A 30 -6.81 -4.23 1.02
CA ASN A 30 -8.08 -4.92 1.27
C ASN A 30 -8.58 -4.77 2.70
N VAL A 31 -7.81 -4.09 3.55
CA VAL A 31 -8.21 -3.73 4.91
C VAL A 31 -7.79 -2.30 5.17
N VAL A 32 -8.62 -1.54 5.85
CA VAL A 32 -8.34 -0.16 6.22
C VAL A 32 -8.28 -0.03 7.73
N SER A 33 -7.31 0.74 8.21
CA SER A 33 -7.17 1.09 9.62
C SER A 33 -7.25 2.61 9.78
N VAL A 34 -7.97 3.07 10.77
CA VAL A 34 -8.12 4.50 11.05
C VAL A 34 -7.78 4.79 12.51
N GLY A 35 -7.31 6.02 12.79
CA GLY A 35 -6.88 6.42 14.12
C GLY A 35 -8.05 6.89 14.98
N GLY A 36 -8.64 5.99 15.76
CA GLY A 36 -9.83 6.27 16.54
C GLY A 36 -9.70 7.40 17.56
N ARG A 37 -8.47 7.72 18.00
CA ARG A 37 -8.22 8.83 18.91
C ARG A 37 -7.82 10.13 18.20
N MET A 38 -7.47 10.03 16.92
CA MET A 38 -6.92 11.15 16.16
C MET A 38 -7.95 11.86 15.31
N HIS A 39 -9.06 11.19 15.01
CA HIS A 39 -10.09 11.69 14.11
C HIS A 39 -11.47 11.51 14.71
N SER A 40 -12.40 12.39 14.30
CA SER A 40 -13.80 12.25 14.64
C SER A 40 -14.40 11.02 13.95
N VAL A 41 -15.51 10.51 14.48
CA VAL A 41 -16.26 9.42 13.83
C VAL A 41 -16.69 9.83 12.43
N GLU A 42 -17.08 11.10 12.27
CA GLU A 42 -17.49 11.63 10.96
C GLU A 42 -16.35 11.56 9.94
N ASP A 43 -15.14 12.02 10.33
CA ASP A 43 -13.97 11.97 9.44
C ASP A 43 -13.58 10.54 9.12
N MET A 44 -13.54 9.66 10.11
CA MET A 44 -13.20 8.24 9.90
C MET A 44 -14.20 7.57 8.96
N THR A 45 -15.48 7.86 9.12
CA THR A 45 -16.51 7.33 8.23
C THR A 45 -16.28 7.79 6.80
N ARG A 46 -15.91 9.06 6.62
CA ARG A 46 -15.61 9.59 5.30
C ARG A 46 -14.41 8.89 4.66
N PHE A 47 -13.34 8.68 5.42
CA PHE A 47 -12.15 7.96 4.91
C PHE A 47 -12.51 6.53 4.49
N ILE A 48 -13.32 5.85 5.28
CA ILE A 48 -13.76 4.48 4.97
C ILE A 48 -14.62 4.46 3.72
N GLU A 49 -15.53 5.42 3.55
CA GLU A 49 -16.35 5.53 2.34
C GLU A 49 -15.49 5.71 1.09
N VAL A 50 -14.51 6.61 1.15
CA VAL A 50 -13.57 6.83 0.05
C VAL A 50 -12.80 5.55 -0.26
N PHE A 51 -12.32 4.87 0.76
CA PHE A 51 -11.60 3.59 0.60
C PHE A 51 -12.49 2.56 -0.10
N LEU A 52 -13.73 2.39 0.34
CA LEU A 52 -14.64 1.38 -0.20
C LEU A 52 -15.06 1.66 -1.63
N THR A 53 -15.04 2.91 -2.05
CA THR A 53 -15.54 3.31 -3.38
C THR A 53 -14.44 3.58 -4.40
N THR A 54 -13.17 3.51 -3.99
CA THR A 54 -12.05 3.78 -4.90
C THR A 54 -11.53 2.46 -5.49
N PRO A 55 -11.53 2.28 -6.82
CA PRO A 55 -11.02 1.07 -7.45
C PRO A 55 -9.49 1.07 -7.49
N PHE A 56 -8.90 -0.12 -7.65
CA PHE A 56 -7.48 -0.26 -7.93
C PHE A 56 -7.18 0.27 -9.33
N SER A 57 -6.04 0.95 -9.49
CA SER A 57 -5.65 1.54 -10.77
C SER A 57 -5.36 0.50 -11.85
N GLY A 58 -4.83 -0.66 -11.45
CA GLY A 58 -4.40 -1.68 -12.39
C GLY A 58 -3.09 -1.36 -13.11
N ASP A 59 -2.41 -0.25 -12.74
CA ASP A 59 -1.16 0.13 -13.37
C ASP A 59 -0.10 -0.96 -13.18
N GLU A 60 0.66 -1.23 -14.22
CA GLU A 60 1.65 -2.32 -14.25
C GLU A 60 2.65 -2.23 -13.10
N ARG A 61 3.15 -1.03 -12.80
CA ARG A 61 4.11 -0.84 -11.71
C ARG A 61 3.52 -1.22 -10.35
N HIS A 62 2.23 -0.93 -10.13
CA HIS A 62 1.53 -1.27 -8.90
C HIS A 62 1.28 -2.78 -8.81
N VAL A 63 0.85 -3.39 -9.91
CA VAL A 63 0.66 -4.84 -9.98
C VAL A 63 1.96 -5.58 -9.66
N ARG A 64 3.06 -5.14 -10.24
CA ARG A 64 4.37 -5.74 -10.02
C ARG A 64 4.80 -5.65 -8.55
N ARG A 65 4.67 -4.48 -7.94
CA ARG A 65 5.06 -4.26 -6.54
C ARG A 65 4.19 -5.06 -5.57
N ILE A 66 2.89 -5.13 -5.83
CA ILE A 66 1.98 -5.96 -5.04
C ILE A 66 2.34 -7.44 -5.20
N GLY A 67 2.71 -7.86 -6.41
CA GLY A 67 3.19 -9.21 -6.66
C GLY A 67 4.41 -9.57 -5.82
N GLN A 68 5.35 -8.64 -5.65
CA GLN A 68 6.51 -8.83 -4.79
C GLN A 68 6.11 -9.02 -3.32
N LEU A 69 5.15 -8.24 -2.84
CA LEU A 69 4.61 -8.40 -1.49
C LEU A 69 3.95 -9.77 -1.32
N SER A 70 3.20 -10.21 -2.32
CA SER A 70 2.53 -11.51 -2.28
C SER A 70 3.52 -12.67 -2.20
N VAL A 71 4.60 -12.60 -2.96
CA VAL A 71 5.65 -13.62 -2.91
C VAL A 71 6.27 -13.69 -1.52
N TYR A 72 6.62 -12.53 -0.96
CA TYR A 72 7.17 -12.50 0.40
C TYR A 72 6.17 -13.03 1.43
N ASP A 73 4.89 -12.65 1.29
CA ASP A 73 3.84 -13.11 2.19
C ASP A 73 3.72 -14.65 2.19
N GLU A 74 3.81 -15.26 1.03
CA GLU A 74 3.69 -16.71 0.88
C GLU A 74 4.95 -17.48 1.27
N THR A 75 6.11 -16.96 0.90
CA THR A 75 7.38 -17.72 0.99
C THR A 75 8.32 -17.21 2.08
N ARG A 76 8.14 -15.98 2.56
CA ARG A 76 9.04 -15.26 3.46
C ARG A 76 10.43 -15.03 2.86
N GLU A 77 10.54 -15.14 1.54
CA GLU A 77 11.76 -14.83 0.81
C GLU A 77 11.63 -13.47 0.16
N LEU A 78 12.65 -12.63 0.36
CA LEU A 78 12.68 -11.30 -0.25
C LEU A 78 12.95 -11.42 -1.75
N PRO A 79 12.31 -10.60 -2.58
CA PRO A 79 12.65 -10.54 -3.99
C PRO A 79 14.09 -10.02 -4.16
N PRO A 80 14.77 -10.37 -5.27
CA PRO A 80 16.10 -9.83 -5.52
C PRO A 80 16.03 -8.31 -5.67
N LEU A 81 17.08 -7.62 -5.22
CA LEU A 81 17.18 -6.17 -5.38
C LEU A 81 17.31 -5.83 -6.86
N PRO A 82 16.64 -4.77 -7.33
CA PRO A 82 16.84 -4.29 -8.68
C PRO A 82 18.28 -3.76 -8.83
N GLU A 83 18.83 -3.87 -10.02
CA GLU A 83 20.18 -3.41 -10.30
C GLU A 83 20.39 -1.95 -9.95
N SER A 84 19.37 -1.10 -10.20
CA SER A 84 19.41 0.32 -9.87
C SER A 84 19.65 0.57 -8.38
N ALA A 85 19.13 -0.25 -7.50
CA ALA A 85 19.32 -0.13 -6.05
C ALA A 85 20.75 -0.45 -5.63
N LEU A 86 21.49 -1.20 -6.45
CA LEU A 86 22.88 -1.58 -6.17
C LEU A 86 23.88 -0.53 -6.64
N ARG A 87 23.43 0.46 -7.44
CA ARG A 87 24.30 1.50 -8.02
C ARG A 87 24.40 2.75 -7.16
N GLY A 88 23.67 2.83 -6.07
CA GLY A 88 23.72 3.92 -5.12
C GLY A 88 22.53 4.88 -5.21
N PRO A 89 22.51 5.91 -4.33
CA PRO A 89 21.34 6.77 -4.17
C PRO A 89 20.92 7.54 -5.42
N ASP A 90 21.88 8.04 -6.21
CA ASP A 90 21.59 8.82 -7.40
C ASP A 90 20.89 7.99 -8.47
N ALA A 91 21.35 6.76 -8.67
CA ALA A 91 20.71 5.85 -9.60
C ALA A 91 19.32 5.43 -9.13
N ALA A 92 19.15 5.21 -7.84
CA ALA A 92 17.84 4.85 -7.26
C ALA A 92 16.83 6.00 -7.38
N ALA A 93 17.30 7.26 -7.35
CA ALA A 93 16.44 8.43 -7.48
C ALA A 93 15.81 8.54 -8.87
N ASP A 94 16.39 7.91 -9.87
CA ASP A 94 15.88 7.92 -11.25
C ASP A 94 14.79 6.87 -11.50
N GLU A 95 14.50 6.02 -10.52
CA GLU A 95 13.40 5.05 -10.64
C GLU A 95 12.06 5.77 -10.79
N PRO A 96 11.24 5.37 -11.75
CA PRO A 96 9.93 5.99 -11.92
C PRO A 96 9.04 5.66 -10.73
N ASP A 97 8.58 6.71 -10.09
CA ASP A 97 7.63 6.63 -9.02
C ASP A 97 8.00 5.68 -7.88
N ALA A 98 8.46 6.31 -6.89
CA ALA A 98 8.66 5.64 -5.61
C ALA A 98 7.32 5.25 -4.98
#